data_c901a1b0ac9f844d0293dd068158bfec
#
_entry.id   c901a1b0ac9f844d0293dd068158bfec
#
_cell.length_a   1.000
_cell.length_b   1.000
_cell.length_c   1.000
_cell.angle_alpha   90.00
_cell.angle_beta   90.00
_cell.angle_gamma   90.00
#
_symmetry.space_group_name_H-M   'P 1'
#
loop_
_entity.id
_entity.type
_entity.pdbx_description
1 polymer ?
#
loop_
_entity_poly.entity_id
_entity_poly.type
_entity_poly.pdbx_seq_one_letter_code
_entity_poly.pdbx_strand_id
1 'polypeptide(L)'
;MQQFQSMALSFPNTEQVPHFERIGFKITGKRMFTTYLEKDNTANVFLTPREQQLFWRMDKVNIYPVPNKWGEKGATTFDLNAVAKELLMEALISAYNAVLQPKKK
;
A
#
# COMPACT_ATOMS: atom_id res chain seq x y z
N MET A 1 10.32 -3.04 -9.64
CA MET A 1 9.39 -4.12 -9.24
C MET A 1 9.98 -5.06 -8.21
N GLN A 2 11.15 -5.60 -8.47
CA GLN A 2 11.77 -6.57 -7.54
C GLN A 2 11.90 -6.04 -6.11
N GLN A 3 12.33 -4.81 -5.96
CA GLN A 3 12.52 -4.24 -4.64
C GLN A 3 11.18 -4.10 -3.90
N PHE A 4 10.16 -3.60 -4.56
CA PHE A 4 8.83 -3.48 -3.97
C PHE A 4 8.27 -4.87 -3.63
N GLN A 5 8.41 -5.81 -4.55
CA GLN A 5 7.96 -7.18 -4.34
C GLN A 5 8.61 -7.79 -3.10
N SER A 6 9.93 -7.62 -2.97
CA SER A 6 10.66 -8.13 -1.81
C SER A 6 10.16 -7.50 -0.52
N MET A 7 9.90 -6.20 -0.53
CA MET A 7 9.38 -5.51 0.65
C MET A 7 8.00 -6.05 1.05
N ALA A 8 7.10 -6.15 0.08
CA ALA A 8 5.74 -6.60 0.36
C ALA A 8 5.69 -8.06 0.83
N LEU A 9 6.54 -8.90 0.24
CA LEU A 9 6.58 -10.33 0.59
C LEU A 9 7.44 -10.63 1.80
N SER A 10 8.12 -9.63 2.38
CA SER A 10 8.92 -9.84 3.58
C SER A 10 8.06 -10.03 4.84
N PHE A 11 6.79 -9.65 4.77
CA PHE A 11 5.88 -9.83 5.90
C PHE A 11 5.40 -11.28 5.98
N PRO A 12 5.19 -11.83 7.20
CA PRO A 12 4.74 -13.21 7.34
C PRO A 12 3.41 -13.51 6.66
N ASN A 13 3.30 -14.68 6.07
CA ASN A 13 2.06 -15.21 5.49
C ASN A 13 1.48 -14.36 4.37
N THR A 14 2.35 -13.72 3.59
CA THR A 14 1.90 -12.90 2.46
C THR A 14 2.10 -13.65 1.15
N GLU A 15 1.26 -13.30 0.18
CA GLU A 15 1.34 -13.89 -1.16
C GLU A 15 1.00 -12.84 -2.21
N GLN A 16 1.52 -13.07 -3.40
CA GLN A 16 1.27 -12.23 -4.55
C GLN A 16 0.12 -12.81 -5.36
N VAL A 17 -0.83 -11.99 -5.76
CA VAL A 17 -1.99 -12.44 -6.54
C VAL A 17 -2.24 -11.47 -7.69
N PRO A 18 -2.80 -11.94 -8.81
CA PRO A 18 -3.21 -11.02 -9.87
C PRO A 18 -4.41 -10.19 -9.42
N HIS A 19 -4.48 -8.94 -9.87
CA HIS A 19 -5.57 -8.04 -9.51
C HIS A 19 -5.82 -7.08 -10.68
N PHE A 20 -6.57 -7.56 -11.67
CA PHE A 20 -6.82 -6.83 -12.91
C PHE A 20 -5.48 -6.52 -13.59
N GLU A 21 -5.22 -5.26 -13.91
CA GLU A 21 -3.94 -4.85 -14.52
C GLU A 21 -2.83 -4.65 -13.49
N ARG A 22 -3.13 -4.90 -12.22
CA ARG A 22 -2.19 -4.69 -11.12
C ARG A 22 -1.77 -6.01 -10.50
N ILE A 23 -0.73 -5.96 -9.68
CA ILE A 23 -0.28 -7.10 -8.90
C ILE A 23 -0.66 -6.81 -7.45
N GLY A 24 -1.45 -7.68 -6.84
CA GLY A 24 -1.86 -7.52 -5.45
C GLY A 24 -0.97 -8.30 -4.51
N PHE A 25 -0.88 -7.81 -3.27
CA PHE A 25 -0.17 -8.49 -2.19
C PHE A 25 -1.12 -8.57 -1.01
N LYS A 26 -1.34 -9.79 -0.53
CA LYS A 26 -2.32 -10.04 0.51
C LYS A 26 -1.73 -10.92 1.59
N ILE A 27 -2.35 -10.91 2.74
CA ILE A 27 -2.08 -11.89 3.80
C ILE A 27 -2.95 -13.09 3.47
N THR A 28 -2.35 -14.28 3.45
CA THR A 28 -3.08 -15.51 3.12
C THR A 28 -4.34 -15.63 3.98
N GLY A 29 -5.48 -15.82 3.32
CA GLY A 29 -6.77 -15.91 4.00
C GLY A 29 -7.38 -14.57 4.40
N LYS A 30 -6.74 -13.47 4.06
CA LYS A 30 -7.23 -12.13 4.39
C LYS A 30 -7.21 -11.25 3.15
N ARG A 31 -7.54 -9.97 3.31
CA ARG A 31 -7.59 -9.04 2.17
C ARG A 31 -6.20 -8.52 1.80
N MET A 32 -6.11 -7.90 0.64
CA MET A 32 -4.87 -7.26 0.19
C MET A 32 -4.55 -6.04 1.04
N PHE A 33 -3.26 -5.75 1.22
CA PHE A 33 -2.83 -4.55 1.90
C PHE A 33 -2.11 -3.57 0.95
N THR A 34 -1.70 -4.01 -0.23
CA THR A 34 -1.11 -3.13 -1.24
C THR A 34 -1.22 -3.75 -2.62
N THR A 35 -1.15 -2.91 -3.65
CA THR A 35 -1.09 -3.35 -5.05
C THR A 35 -0.03 -2.55 -5.78
N TYR A 36 0.53 -3.14 -6.83
CA TYR A 36 1.57 -2.53 -7.64
C TYR A 36 1.09 -2.38 -9.08
N LEU A 37 1.34 -1.23 -9.69
CA LEU A 37 1.04 -0.99 -11.11
C LEU A 37 2.35 -0.78 -11.85
N GLU A 38 2.74 -1.77 -12.64
CA GLU A 38 4.00 -1.76 -13.36
C GLU A 38 4.10 -0.60 -14.35
N LYS A 39 3.02 -0.33 -15.05
CA LYS A 39 2.96 0.71 -16.06
C LYS A 39 3.49 2.06 -15.57
N ASP A 40 3.09 2.43 -14.36
CA ASP A 40 3.45 3.72 -13.78
C ASP A 40 4.58 3.60 -12.75
N ASN A 41 4.93 2.39 -12.35
CA ASN A 41 5.84 2.13 -11.24
C ASN A 41 5.32 2.81 -9.98
N THR A 42 4.05 2.58 -9.68
CA THR A 42 3.39 3.11 -8.48
C THR A 42 2.78 1.98 -7.69
N ALA A 43 2.56 2.22 -6.41
CA ALA A 43 1.87 1.27 -5.54
C ALA A 43 0.73 1.99 -4.84
N ASN A 44 -0.40 1.29 -4.69
CA ASN A 44 -1.48 1.77 -3.83
C ASN A 44 -1.36 1.01 -2.52
N VAL A 45 -1.29 1.73 -1.43
CA VAL A 45 -1.19 1.18 -0.08
C VAL A 45 -2.50 1.48 0.63
N PHE A 46 -3.12 0.47 1.21
CA PHE A 46 -4.45 0.63 1.81
C PHE A 46 -4.33 1.03 3.27
N LEU A 47 -4.26 2.34 3.48
CA LEU A 47 -4.13 2.95 4.79
C LEU A 47 -5.51 3.34 5.34
N THR A 48 -5.55 3.73 6.61
CA THR A 48 -6.73 4.43 7.12
C THR A 48 -6.68 5.88 6.62
N PRO A 49 -7.82 6.59 6.60
CA PRO A 49 -7.80 8.01 6.21
C PRO A 49 -6.85 8.85 7.04
N ARG A 50 -6.72 8.54 8.32
CA ARG A 50 -5.81 9.25 9.22
C ARG A 50 -4.35 9.02 8.82
N GLU A 51 -3.98 7.77 8.57
CA GLU A 51 -2.63 7.44 8.14
C GLU A 51 -2.32 8.07 6.78
N GLN A 52 -3.29 8.06 5.88
CA GLN A 52 -3.15 8.68 4.58
C GLN A 52 -2.73 10.14 4.71
N GLN A 53 -3.40 10.88 5.61
CA GLN A 53 -3.07 12.29 5.82
C GLN A 53 -1.66 12.46 6.36
N LEU A 54 -1.24 11.60 7.28
CA LEU A 54 0.11 11.68 7.85
C LEU A 54 1.18 11.46 6.80
N PHE A 55 1.04 10.41 5.99
CA PHE A 55 2.03 10.12 4.95
C PHE A 55 2.02 11.16 3.86
N TRP A 56 0.85 11.62 3.45
CA TRP A 56 0.71 12.64 2.43
C TRP A 56 1.43 13.94 2.84
N ARG A 57 1.33 14.32 4.09
CA ARG A 57 2.01 15.51 4.59
C ARG A 57 3.53 15.39 4.52
N MET A 58 4.04 14.18 4.67
CA MET A 58 5.48 13.94 4.65
C MET A 58 6.08 14.09 3.26
N ASP A 59 5.31 13.81 2.21
CA ASP A 59 5.78 13.91 0.83
C ASP A 59 4.60 14.12 -0.10
N LYS A 60 4.20 15.36 -0.25
CA LYS A 60 3.00 15.70 -1.05
C LYS A 60 3.18 15.49 -2.55
N VAL A 61 4.41 15.34 -3.00
CA VAL A 61 4.70 15.14 -4.41
C VAL A 61 4.56 13.68 -4.80
N ASN A 62 5.11 12.78 -3.99
CA ASN A 62 5.20 11.36 -4.33
C ASN A 62 4.19 10.48 -3.60
N ILE A 63 3.41 11.06 -2.70
CA ILE A 63 2.38 10.34 -1.95
C ILE A 63 1.09 11.14 -2.07
N TYR A 64 -0.01 10.48 -2.49
CA TYR A 64 -1.27 11.18 -2.65
C TYR A 64 -2.44 10.19 -2.66
N PRO A 65 -3.63 10.65 -2.27
CA PRO A 65 -4.81 9.77 -2.26
C PRO A 65 -5.15 9.29 -3.66
N VAL A 66 -5.65 8.07 -3.76
CA VAL A 66 -6.24 7.59 -4.99
C VAL A 66 -7.43 8.50 -5.33
N PRO A 67 -7.57 8.98 -6.58
CA PRO A 67 -8.58 9.99 -6.92
C PRO A 67 -9.98 9.41 -7.17
N ASN A 68 -10.52 8.69 -6.17
CA ASN A 68 -11.88 8.15 -6.24
C ASN A 68 -12.32 7.75 -4.83
N LYS A 69 -13.41 6.99 -4.74
CA LYS A 69 -13.95 6.56 -3.44
C LYS A 69 -12.97 5.75 -2.60
N TRP A 70 -12.08 4.99 -3.26
CA TRP A 70 -11.07 4.22 -2.53
C TRP A 70 -10.11 5.14 -1.82
N GLY A 71 -9.75 6.26 -2.46
CA GLY A 71 -8.91 7.27 -1.83
C GLY A 71 -9.55 7.86 -0.60
N GLU A 72 -10.87 8.08 -0.64
CA GLU A 72 -11.60 8.59 0.52
C GLU A 72 -11.57 7.62 1.69
N LYS A 73 -11.42 6.33 1.41
CA LYS A 73 -11.34 5.30 2.45
C LYS A 73 -9.91 5.06 2.93
N GLY A 74 -8.94 5.74 2.34
CA GLY A 74 -7.56 5.64 2.76
C GLY A 74 -6.58 5.07 1.74
N ALA A 75 -7.07 4.60 0.58
CA ALA A 75 -6.16 4.09 -0.45
C ALA A 75 -5.26 5.22 -0.93
N THR A 76 -3.95 4.99 -0.91
CA THR A 76 -2.95 6.04 -1.14
C THR A 76 -1.93 5.56 -2.15
N THR A 77 -1.63 6.40 -3.13
CA THR A 77 -0.64 6.08 -4.16
C THR A 77 0.72 6.58 -3.75
N PHE A 78 1.72 5.72 -3.94
CA PHE A 78 3.13 6.03 -3.71
C PHE A 78 3.86 5.92 -5.05
N ASP A 79 4.52 7.00 -5.46
CA ASP A 79 5.34 7.00 -6.68
C ASP A 79 6.68 6.35 -6.35
N LEU A 80 6.87 5.11 -6.79
CA LEU A 80 8.06 4.33 -6.45
C LEU A 80 9.32 4.82 -7.14
N ASN A 81 9.18 5.72 -8.12
CA ASN A 81 10.35 6.31 -8.79
C ASN A 81 11.08 7.30 -7.89
N ALA A 82 10.40 7.88 -6.91
CA ALA A 82 10.95 9.00 -6.17
C ALA A 82 10.70 8.98 -4.66
N VAL A 83 9.74 8.18 -4.17
CA VAL A 83 9.42 8.16 -2.74
C VAL A 83 10.56 7.53 -1.94
N ALA A 84 10.80 8.04 -0.74
CA ALA A 84 11.80 7.46 0.15
C ALA A 84 11.41 6.05 0.54
N LYS A 85 12.37 5.13 0.42
CA LYS A 85 12.15 3.71 0.70
C LYS A 85 11.69 3.47 2.14
N GLU A 86 12.27 4.20 3.08
CA GLU A 86 11.91 4.09 4.50
C GLU A 86 10.45 4.47 4.73
N LEU A 87 10.01 5.52 4.06
CA LEU A 87 8.64 5.99 4.18
C LEU A 87 7.66 4.98 3.59
N LEU A 88 8.02 4.41 2.46
CA LEU A 88 7.23 3.35 1.83
C LEU A 88 7.10 2.14 2.74
N MET A 89 8.21 1.71 3.37
CA MET A 89 8.18 0.56 4.26
C MET A 89 7.29 0.82 5.48
N GLU A 90 7.35 2.02 6.05
CA GLU A 90 6.47 2.36 7.17
C GLU A 90 5.00 2.28 6.77
N ALA A 91 4.67 2.74 5.58
CA ALA A 91 3.30 2.68 5.08
C ALA A 91 2.85 1.23 4.89
N LEU A 92 3.73 0.38 4.35
CA LEU A 92 3.42 -1.04 4.18
C LEU A 92 3.20 -1.73 5.53
N ILE A 93 4.01 -1.39 6.52
CA ILE A 93 3.84 -1.93 7.88
C ILE A 93 2.47 -1.54 8.43
N SER A 94 2.09 -0.27 8.29
CA SER A 94 0.80 0.21 8.76
C SER A 94 -0.36 -0.53 8.08
N ALA A 95 -0.28 -0.69 6.76
CA ALA A 95 -1.33 -1.37 6.00
C ALA A 95 -1.42 -2.85 6.37
N TYR A 96 -0.28 -3.51 6.52
CA TYR A 96 -0.22 -4.91 6.90
C TYR A 96 -0.85 -5.11 8.27
N ASN A 97 -0.48 -4.29 9.24
CA ASN A 97 -1.00 -4.39 10.60
C ASN A 97 -2.52 -4.14 10.65
N ALA A 98 -3.00 -3.23 9.82
CA ALA A 98 -4.44 -2.94 9.77
C ALA A 98 -5.25 -4.16 9.31
N VAL A 99 -4.69 -4.95 8.38
CA VAL A 99 -5.35 -6.17 7.93
C VAL A 99 -5.36 -7.24 9.02
N LEU A 100 -4.28 -7.30 9.81
CA LEU A 100 -4.18 -8.28 10.90
C LEU A 100 -5.13 -8.01 12.06
N GLN A 101 -5.46 -6.75 12.30
CA GLN A 101 -6.27 -6.40 13.47
C GLN A 101 -7.72 -6.84 13.30
N PRO A 102 -8.33 -7.37 14.36
CA PRO A 102 -9.75 -7.72 14.28
C PRO A 102 -10.57 -6.45 14.06
N LYS A 103 -11.63 -6.58 13.30
CA LYS A 103 -12.54 -5.46 13.10
C LYS A 103 -13.25 -5.14 14.39
N LYS A 104 -13.30 -3.87 14.71
CA LYS A 104 -14.12 -3.38 15.82
C LYS A 104 -15.55 -3.22 15.34
N LYS A 105 -16.45 -3.50 16.21
CA LYS A 105 -17.86 -3.29 15.94
C LYS A 105 -18.31 -1.94 16.42
#